data_6eee5d24d4d9b39835d14293cab09bad
#
_entry.id   6eee5d24d4d9b39835d14293cab09bad
#
_cell.length_a   1.000
_cell.length_b   1.000
_cell.length_c   1.000
_cell.angle_alpha   90.00
_cell.angle_beta   90.00
_cell.angle_gamma   90.00
#
_symmetry.space_group_name_H-M   'P 1'
#
loop_
_entity.id
_entity.type
_entity.pdbx_description
1 polymer ?
#
loop_
_entity_poly.entity_id
_entity_poly.type
_entity_poly.pdbx_seq_one_letter_code
_entity_poly.pdbx_strand_id
1 'polypeptide(L)'
;MDSHLPPIPITKPFFGDEEMDAIIKPLQTGWVVQGPFVEQFEKKFSNFTESVFSIATTSCTTALHLSVGMLGLKPGDEVIVPAFTWVSTANVVEYMGARPIFCDIDLSTLNIDSDQITSLVTPNTVGIIPVHLFGLCADMTPVMRIAEKHSLWIVEDAACAFGAWYYGKHAGTFGDTGCFSFHPRKSITTGEGGMLTTQSSSMGQLACSLRDHGASRTDLERHASRYGFLLAEYEHLGYNYRMTDLQAAVGSVQMDRATTILESRQQQAQRYDQLLLDYDWVRIPRVMENYIHGYQSYVTLFQPEEPSLKNVDRLYSQRNSVMADLEAKGIATRQGTHSPVIQTYYAEKYGLMPEQFPNAYIADRLTLALPMYVQLKEEEQDRVCQELSKAVNR
;
A
#
# COMPACT_ATOMS: atom_id res chain seq x y z
N MET A 1 4.12 31.78 26.23
CA MET A 1 2.63 31.65 26.25
C MET A 1 2.24 31.16 24.85
N ASP A 2 2.38 29.88 24.59
CA ASP A 2 1.99 29.33 23.28
C ASP A 2 0.54 28.90 23.39
N SER A 3 -0.31 29.69 22.77
CA SER A 3 -1.73 29.45 22.57
C SER A 3 -1.93 28.03 22.05
N HIS A 4 -2.92 27.36 22.59
CA HIS A 4 -3.39 26.03 22.22
C HIS A 4 -3.89 25.99 20.78
N LEU A 5 -2.96 26.06 19.82
CA LEU A 5 -3.30 25.75 18.43
C LEU A 5 -3.74 24.28 18.34
N PRO A 6 -4.78 23.97 17.58
CA PRO A 6 -5.26 22.59 17.47
C PRO A 6 -4.13 21.69 16.92
N PRO A 7 -4.07 20.42 17.40
CA PRO A 7 -3.07 19.48 16.91
C PRO A 7 -3.34 19.14 15.44
N ILE A 8 -2.26 18.96 14.68
CA ILE A 8 -2.28 18.52 13.27
C ILE A 8 -1.95 17.03 13.24
N PRO A 9 -2.92 16.14 13.01
CA PRO A 9 -2.66 14.71 12.94
C PRO A 9 -1.91 14.34 11.66
N ILE A 10 -1.22 13.20 11.64
CA ILE A 10 -0.51 12.72 10.44
C ILE A 10 -1.47 12.38 9.29
N THR A 11 -2.67 11.92 9.61
CA THR A 11 -3.74 11.61 8.67
C THR A 11 -5.08 11.64 9.37
N LYS A 12 -6.15 11.85 8.60
CA LYS A 12 -7.53 11.81 9.07
C LYS A 12 -8.40 11.21 7.97
N PRO A 13 -9.16 10.14 8.27
CA PRO A 13 -10.16 9.62 7.33
C PRO A 13 -11.16 10.70 6.93
N PHE A 14 -11.54 10.69 5.66
CA PHE A 14 -12.50 11.64 5.12
C PHE A 14 -13.89 11.00 5.03
N PHE A 15 -14.68 11.16 6.08
CA PHE A 15 -16.06 10.72 6.15
C PHE A 15 -17.02 11.91 6.21
N GLY A 16 -18.22 11.73 5.66
CA GLY A 16 -19.34 12.65 5.68
C GLY A 16 -20.66 11.92 5.94
N ASP A 17 -21.76 12.63 5.70
CA ASP A 17 -23.11 12.09 5.88
C ASP A 17 -23.39 10.92 4.94
N GLU A 18 -22.78 10.94 3.74
CA GLU A 18 -22.94 9.89 2.73
C GLU A 18 -22.45 8.52 3.21
N GLU A 19 -21.29 8.46 3.88
CA GLU A 19 -20.78 7.21 4.47
C GLU A 19 -21.65 6.76 5.66
N MET A 20 -22.15 7.70 6.48
CA MET A 20 -23.07 7.38 7.59
C MET A 20 -24.39 6.82 7.07
N ASP A 21 -24.97 7.41 6.04
CA ASP A 21 -26.20 6.93 5.41
C ASP A 21 -26.00 5.58 4.71
N ALA A 22 -24.84 5.36 4.12
CA ALA A 22 -24.53 4.13 3.40
C ALA A 22 -24.45 2.92 4.36
N ILE A 23 -23.81 3.07 5.52
CA ILE A 23 -23.62 1.96 6.47
C ILE A 23 -24.95 1.49 7.11
N ILE A 24 -25.97 2.35 7.12
CA ILE A 24 -27.29 2.00 7.64
C ILE A 24 -28.02 1.01 6.72
N LYS A 25 -27.82 1.08 5.41
CA LYS A 25 -28.54 0.28 4.41
C LYS A 25 -28.38 -1.24 4.60
N PRO A 26 -27.17 -1.80 4.75
CA PRO A 26 -27.01 -3.23 5.05
C PRO A 26 -27.69 -3.64 6.37
N LEU A 27 -27.66 -2.77 7.38
CA LEU A 27 -28.34 -3.05 8.67
C LEU A 27 -29.86 -3.11 8.50
N GLN A 28 -30.45 -2.23 7.68
CA GLN A 28 -31.88 -2.22 7.40
C GLN A 28 -32.33 -3.46 6.61
N THR A 29 -31.51 -3.95 5.67
CA THR A 29 -31.84 -5.14 4.89
C THR A 29 -31.58 -6.43 5.66
N GLY A 30 -30.75 -6.39 6.71
CA GLY A 30 -30.27 -7.57 7.44
C GLY A 30 -29.19 -8.35 6.71
N TRP A 31 -28.76 -7.92 5.50
CA TRP A 31 -27.66 -8.56 4.76
C TRP A 31 -26.35 -7.87 5.10
N VAL A 32 -25.65 -8.41 6.10
CA VAL A 32 -24.44 -7.79 6.67
C VAL A 32 -23.15 -8.52 6.32
N VAL A 33 -23.23 -9.73 5.75
CA VAL A 33 -22.09 -10.49 5.21
C VAL A 33 -21.78 -10.03 3.79
N GLN A 34 -20.87 -10.72 3.09
CA GLN A 34 -20.60 -10.46 1.67
C GLN A 34 -21.90 -10.55 0.84
N GLY A 35 -22.22 -9.49 0.10
CA GLY A 35 -23.47 -9.42 -0.66
C GLY A 35 -23.45 -8.29 -1.71
N PRO A 36 -24.62 -7.64 -1.94
CA PRO A 36 -24.77 -6.67 -3.05
C PRO A 36 -23.89 -5.43 -2.92
N PHE A 37 -23.56 -4.96 -1.71
CA PHE A 37 -22.69 -3.80 -1.53
C PHE A 37 -21.22 -4.15 -1.82
N VAL A 38 -20.79 -5.38 -1.53
CA VAL A 38 -19.46 -5.87 -1.94
C VAL A 38 -19.38 -5.91 -3.47
N GLU A 39 -20.37 -6.47 -4.15
CA GLU A 39 -20.42 -6.50 -5.63
C GLU A 39 -20.37 -5.09 -6.23
N GLN A 40 -21.13 -4.15 -5.67
CA GLN A 40 -21.13 -2.74 -6.10
C GLN A 40 -19.76 -2.09 -5.91
N PHE A 41 -19.11 -2.31 -4.76
CA PHE A 41 -17.80 -1.76 -4.47
C PHE A 41 -16.73 -2.34 -5.40
N GLU A 42 -16.71 -3.65 -5.61
CA GLU A 42 -15.81 -4.35 -6.55
C GLU A 42 -15.96 -3.78 -7.97
N LYS A 43 -17.18 -3.60 -8.44
CA LYS A 43 -17.46 -3.03 -9.77
C LYS A 43 -16.97 -1.58 -9.91
N LYS A 44 -17.21 -0.72 -8.90
CA LYS A 44 -16.70 0.66 -8.90
C LYS A 44 -15.17 0.69 -8.90
N PHE A 45 -14.55 -0.18 -8.11
CA PHE A 45 -13.09 -0.29 -8.05
C PHE A 45 -12.50 -0.76 -9.38
N SER A 46 -13.08 -1.80 -10.01
CA SER A 46 -12.69 -2.26 -11.34
C SER A 46 -12.80 -1.16 -12.39
N ASN A 47 -13.89 -0.40 -12.38
CA ASN A 47 -14.08 0.72 -13.33
C ASN A 47 -13.03 1.82 -13.14
N PHE A 48 -12.63 2.10 -11.90
CA PHE A 48 -11.65 3.13 -11.60
C PHE A 48 -10.22 2.71 -11.97
N THR A 49 -9.85 1.46 -11.68
CA THR A 49 -8.51 0.92 -11.93
C THR A 49 -8.33 0.33 -13.32
N GLU A 50 -9.41 0.19 -14.09
CA GLU A 50 -9.43 -0.50 -15.39
C GLU A 50 -9.02 -1.98 -15.28
N SER A 51 -9.29 -2.60 -14.13
CA SER A 51 -9.10 -4.05 -13.94
C SER A 51 -10.32 -4.83 -14.45
N VAL A 52 -10.10 -6.04 -14.96
CA VAL A 52 -11.19 -6.91 -15.40
C VAL A 52 -11.97 -7.44 -14.19
N PHE A 53 -11.27 -7.80 -13.12
CA PHE A 53 -11.85 -8.23 -11.86
C PHE A 53 -11.23 -7.46 -10.68
N SER A 54 -12.08 -7.13 -9.72
CA SER A 54 -11.69 -6.68 -8.38
C SER A 54 -12.42 -7.53 -7.36
N ILE A 55 -11.71 -8.08 -6.40
CA ILE A 55 -12.22 -9.01 -5.41
C ILE A 55 -11.91 -8.44 -4.03
N ALA A 56 -12.96 -8.00 -3.30
CA ALA A 56 -12.82 -7.42 -1.98
C ALA A 56 -12.44 -8.48 -0.94
N THR A 57 -11.49 -8.13 -0.08
CA THR A 57 -10.97 -9.00 0.98
C THR A 57 -10.95 -8.28 2.32
N THR A 58 -10.69 -9.01 3.41
CA THR A 58 -10.66 -8.43 4.77
C THR A 58 -9.49 -7.48 5.00
N SER A 59 -8.42 -7.57 4.21
CA SER A 59 -7.24 -6.68 4.28
C SER A 59 -6.37 -6.85 3.03
N CYS A 60 -5.44 -5.92 2.79
CA CYS A 60 -4.42 -6.11 1.74
C CYS A 60 -3.54 -7.35 2.01
N THR A 61 -3.22 -7.65 3.27
CA THR A 61 -2.45 -8.84 3.63
C THR A 61 -3.15 -10.12 3.19
N THR A 62 -4.48 -10.20 3.34
CA THR A 62 -5.26 -11.34 2.87
C THR A 62 -5.38 -11.38 1.34
N ALA A 63 -5.42 -10.21 0.67
CA ALA A 63 -5.33 -10.14 -0.80
C ALA A 63 -3.98 -10.66 -1.32
N LEU A 64 -2.86 -10.23 -0.70
CA LEU A 64 -1.52 -10.72 -1.03
C LEU A 64 -1.39 -12.23 -0.80
N HIS A 65 -1.86 -12.72 0.37
CA HIS A 65 -1.82 -14.16 0.68
C HIS A 65 -2.65 -14.99 -0.30
N LEU A 66 -3.84 -14.51 -0.65
CA LEU A 66 -4.69 -15.13 -1.65
C LEU A 66 -4.00 -15.18 -3.02
N SER A 67 -3.34 -14.08 -3.43
CA SER A 67 -2.61 -13.97 -4.68
C SER A 67 -1.47 -14.99 -4.79
N VAL A 68 -0.59 -15.05 -3.80
CA VAL A 68 0.54 -16.00 -3.83
C VAL A 68 0.07 -17.46 -3.73
N GLY A 69 -1.03 -17.70 -2.98
CA GLY A 69 -1.65 -19.04 -2.91
C GLY A 69 -2.23 -19.50 -4.26
N MET A 70 -2.93 -18.61 -4.98
CA MET A 70 -3.48 -18.89 -6.32
C MET A 70 -2.38 -19.17 -7.35
N LEU A 71 -1.22 -18.54 -7.21
CA LEU A 71 -0.06 -18.71 -8.10
C LEU A 71 0.78 -19.93 -7.74
N GLY A 72 0.35 -20.71 -6.74
CA GLY A 72 0.94 -22.01 -6.41
C GLY A 72 2.24 -21.92 -5.65
N LEU A 73 2.47 -20.81 -4.92
CA LEU A 73 3.64 -20.67 -4.05
C LEU A 73 3.68 -21.76 -2.98
N LYS A 74 4.82 -22.40 -2.80
CA LYS A 74 5.01 -23.57 -1.93
C LYS A 74 6.38 -23.57 -1.25
N PRO A 75 6.57 -24.42 -0.23
CA PRO A 75 7.87 -24.56 0.43
C PRO A 75 8.98 -24.91 -0.56
N GLY A 76 10.12 -24.20 -0.40
CA GLY A 76 11.31 -24.32 -1.25
C GLY A 76 11.37 -23.29 -2.39
N ASP A 77 10.26 -22.63 -2.71
CA ASP A 77 10.22 -21.53 -3.67
C ASP A 77 10.83 -20.25 -3.08
N GLU A 78 11.29 -19.37 -3.94
CA GLU A 78 11.83 -18.05 -3.60
C GLU A 78 11.05 -16.95 -4.31
N VAL A 79 10.80 -15.84 -3.59
CA VAL A 79 10.08 -14.68 -4.12
C VAL A 79 10.88 -13.42 -3.84
N ILE A 80 11.15 -12.62 -4.88
CA ILE A 80 11.88 -11.36 -4.73
C ILE A 80 10.92 -10.28 -4.21
N VAL A 81 11.32 -9.61 -3.12
CA VAL A 81 10.55 -8.55 -2.45
C VAL A 81 11.47 -7.36 -2.12
N PRO A 82 10.97 -6.11 -2.06
CA PRO A 82 11.81 -4.97 -1.67
C PRO A 82 12.24 -5.05 -0.21
N ALA A 83 13.46 -4.61 0.08
CA ALA A 83 14.03 -4.53 1.42
C ALA A 83 13.49 -3.35 2.26
N PHE A 84 12.68 -2.46 1.68
CA PHE A 84 12.01 -1.36 2.35
C PHE A 84 10.52 -1.37 1.99
N THR A 85 9.69 -1.88 2.89
CA THR A 85 8.24 -2.03 2.72
C THR A 85 7.57 -2.38 4.07
N TRP A 86 6.25 -2.43 4.09
CA TRP A 86 5.54 -3.02 5.22
C TRP A 86 5.78 -4.55 5.26
N VAL A 87 5.94 -5.09 6.46
CA VAL A 87 6.31 -6.51 6.65
C VAL A 87 5.36 -7.52 5.98
N SER A 88 4.10 -7.16 5.73
CA SER A 88 3.12 -8.04 5.08
C SER A 88 3.58 -8.58 3.75
N THR A 89 4.32 -7.78 2.96
CA THR A 89 4.85 -8.18 1.64
C THR A 89 5.75 -9.41 1.75
N ALA A 90 6.61 -9.46 2.77
CA ALA A 90 7.47 -10.62 3.03
C ALA A 90 6.74 -11.72 3.82
N ASN A 91 5.85 -11.35 4.75
CA ASN A 91 5.11 -12.30 5.58
C ASN A 91 4.27 -13.27 4.75
N VAL A 92 3.63 -12.82 3.67
CA VAL A 92 2.78 -13.70 2.85
C VAL A 92 3.59 -14.78 2.12
N VAL A 93 4.84 -14.51 1.81
CA VAL A 93 5.79 -15.51 1.28
C VAL A 93 6.09 -16.56 2.36
N GLU A 94 6.35 -16.10 3.58
CA GLU A 94 6.61 -16.96 4.75
C GLU A 94 5.41 -17.83 5.12
N TYR A 95 4.18 -17.30 5.02
CA TYR A 95 2.96 -18.07 5.31
C TYR A 95 2.81 -19.29 4.42
N MET A 96 3.36 -19.25 3.19
CA MET A 96 3.37 -20.37 2.25
C MET A 96 4.57 -21.32 2.46
N GLY A 97 5.43 -21.05 3.43
CA GLY A 97 6.67 -21.81 3.67
C GLY A 97 7.76 -21.56 2.62
N ALA A 98 7.59 -20.56 1.78
CA ALA A 98 8.55 -20.09 0.80
C ALA A 98 9.53 -19.06 1.43
N ARG A 99 10.55 -18.67 0.66
CA ARG A 99 11.60 -17.77 1.14
C ARG A 99 11.52 -16.40 0.45
N PRO A 100 11.36 -15.28 1.19
CA PRO A 100 11.54 -13.96 0.63
C PRO A 100 13.03 -13.68 0.34
N ILE A 101 13.33 -13.25 -0.87
CA ILE A 101 14.65 -12.76 -1.29
C ILE A 101 14.56 -11.24 -1.37
N PHE A 102 15.24 -10.59 -0.46
CA PHE A 102 15.17 -9.13 -0.37
C PHE A 102 16.05 -8.46 -1.43
N CYS A 103 15.49 -7.49 -2.13
CA CYS A 103 16.15 -6.62 -3.09
C CYS A 103 16.25 -5.22 -2.50
N ASP A 104 17.41 -4.56 -2.58
CA ASP A 104 17.53 -3.18 -2.13
C ASP A 104 16.64 -2.25 -2.98
N ILE A 105 16.56 -0.99 -2.61
CA ILE A 105 15.68 0.00 -3.24
C ILE A 105 16.50 1.10 -3.94
N ASP A 106 15.87 1.76 -4.90
CA ASP A 106 16.30 3.07 -5.36
C ASP A 106 15.91 4.13 -4.33
N LEU A 107 16.89 4.75 -3.71
CA LEU A 107 16.67 5.75 -2.65
C LEU A 107 15.94 7.01 -3.17
N SER A 108 15.92 7.25 -4.50
CA SER A 108 15.23 8.40 -5.09
C SER A 108 13.72 8.20 -5.20
N THR A 109 13.28 6.95 -5.37
CA THR A 109 11.86 6.56 -5.51
C THR A 109 11.33 5.81 -4.30
N LEU A 110 12.23 5.28 -3.47
CA LEU A 110 11.95 4.38 -2.33
C LEU A 110 11.29 3.05 -2.76
N ASN A 111 11.24 2.76 -4.05
CA ASN A 111 10.74 1.51 -4.62
C ASN A 111 11.88 0.55 -4.94
N ILE A 112 11.55 -0.71 -5.23
CA ILE A 112 12.52 -1.76 -5.56
C ILE A 112 13.49 -1.31 -6.65
N ASP A 113 14.79 -1.55 -6.47
CA ASP A 113 15.81 -1.29 -7.49
C ASP A 113 15.78 -2.40 -8.55
N SER A 114 15.15 -2.10 -9.67
CA SER A 114 14.97 -3.08 -10.75
C SER A 114 16.29 -3.57 -11.37
N ASP A 115 17.38 -2.80 -11.29
CA ASP A 115 18.68 -3.18 -11.83
C ASP A 115 19.31 -4.33 -11.03
N GLN A 116 18.94 -4.48 -9.75
CA GLN A 116 19.43 -5.55 -8.89
C GLN A 116 18.65 -6.87 -9.04
N ILE A 117 17.40 -6.84 -9.52
CA ILE A 117 16.50 -8.00 -9.55
C ILE A 117 17.14 -9.18 -10.28
N THR A 118 17.73 -8.94 -11.47
CA THR A 118 18.30 -10.03 -12.30
C THR A 118 19.39 -10.83 -11.56
N SER A 119 20.19 -10.16 -10.73
CA SER A 119 21.27 -10.83 -9.97
C SER A 119 20.75 -11.69 -8.80
N LEU A 120 19.52 -11.49 -8.39
CA LEU A 120 18.85 -12.23 -7.30
C LEU A 120 18.06 -13.45 -7.78
N VAL A 121 17.88 -13.59 -9.10
CA VAL A 121 17.13 -14.73 -9.68
C VAL A 121 17.95 -16.00 -9.55
N THR A 122 17.36 -17.01 -8.91
CA THR A 122 17.89 -18.38 -8.79
C THR A 122 16.97 -19.39 -9.48
N PRO A 123 17.36 -20.67 -9.61
CA PRO A 123 16.45 -21.71 -10.13
C PRO A 123 15.18 -21.93 -9.27
N ASN A 124 15.16 -21.45 -8.02
CA ASN A 124 14.02 -21.56 -7.12
C ASN A 124 13.12 -20.30 -7.14
N THR A 125 13.56 -19.23 -7.80
CA THR A 125 12.78 -18.00 -7.89
C THR A 125 11.57 -18.24 -8.79
N VAL A 126 10.37 -17.98 -8.24
CA VAL A 126 9.09 -18.20 -8.96
C VAL A 126 8.32 -16.90 -9.18
N GLY A 127 8.65 -15.81 -8.47
CA GLY A 127 7.92 -14.56 -8.60
C GLY A 127 8.60 -13.34 -7.99
N ILE A 128 7.99 -12.20 -8.26
CA ILE A 128 8.39 -10.88 -7.75
C ILE A 128 7.17 -10.19 -7.15
N ILE A 129 7.33 -9.57 -5.98
CA ILE A 129 6.31 -8.70 -5.38
C ILE A 129 6.86 -7.28 -5.32
N PRO A 130 6.76 -6.47 -6.39
CA PRO A 130 7.06 -5.06 -6.33
C PRO A 130 6.04 -4.35 -5.44
N VAL A 131 6.48 -3.31 -4.73
CA VAL A 131 5.63 -2.46 -3.89
C VAL A 131 5.57 -1.07 -4.52
N HIS A 132 4.38 -0.49 -4.60
CA HIS A 132 4.17 0.88 -5.06
C HIS A 132 4.08 1.81 -3.86
N LEU A 133 5.25 2.15 -3.32
CA LEU A 133 5.34 2.73 -2.00
C LEU A 133 4.85 4.18 -1.96
N PHE A 134 4.11 4.53 -0.91
CA PHE A 134 3.55 5.86 -0.63
C PHE A 134 2.63 6.44 -1.71
N GLY A 135 2.34 5.67 -2.76
CA GLY A 135 1.51 6.10 -3.88
C GLY A 135 2.30 6.38 -5.16
N LEU A 136 3.60 6.06 -5.21
CA LEU A 136 4.40 6.08 -6.43
C LEU A 136 4.51 4.67 -6.99
N CYS A 137 4.11 4.48 -8.25
CA CYS A 137 4.29 3.20 -8.92
C CYS A 137 5.79 2.85 -9.02
N ALA A 138 6.16 1.60 -8.75
CA ALA A 138 7.50 1.10 -9.09
C ALA A 138 7.71 1.15 -10.61
N ASP A 139 8.96 1.18 -11.06
CA ASP A 139 9.26 1.10 -12.49
C ASP A 139 8.92 -0.30 -13.01
N MET A 140 7.69 -0.46 -13.50
CA MET A 140 7.17 -1.76 -13.92
C MET A 140 7.74 -2.26 -15.24
N THR A 141 8.25 -1.37 -16.10
CA THR A 141 8.80 -1.78 -17.40
C THR A 141 9.97 -2.77 -17.27
N PRO A 142 11.05 -2.48 -16.52
CA PRO A 142 12.10 -3.47 -16.30
C PRO A 142 11.66 -4.67 -15.48
N VAL A 143 10.79 -4.48 -14.47
CA VAL A 143 10.27 -5.60 -13.65
C VAL A 143 9.53 -6.63 -14.52
N MET A 144 8.61 -6.17 -15.36
CA MET A 144 7.85 -7.03 -16.28
C MET A 144 8.76 -7.76 -17.28
N ARG A 145 9.75 -7.06 -17.85
CA ARG A 145 10.73 -7.66 -18.78
C ARG A 145 11.56 -8.76 -18.12
N ILE A 146 11.98 -8.56 -16.86
CA ILE A 146 12.72 -9.58 -16.10
C ILE A 146 11.82 -10.77 -15.80
N ALA A 147 10.58 -10.54 -15.36
CA ALA A 147 9.61 -11.58 -15.08
C ALA A 147 9.31 -12.43 -16.31
N GLU A 148 9.07 -11.81 -17.47
CA GLU A 148 8.87 -12.51 -18.75
C GLU A 148 10.08 -13.37 -19.11
N LYS A 149 11.30 -12.81 -19.05
CA LYS A 149 12.55 -13.48 -19.36
C LYS A 149 12.79 -14.74 -18.52
N HIS A 150 12.38 -14.72 -17.26
CA HIS A 150 12.63 -15.78 -16.29
C HIS A 150 11.37 -16.59 -15.96
N SER A 151 10.25 -16.34 -16.64
CA SER A 151 8.94 -16.98 -16.40
C SER A 151 8.48 -16.85 -14.95
N LEU A 152 8.65 -15.65 -14.35
CA LEU A 152 8.23 -15.33 -13.01
C LEU A 152 6.85 -14.66 -13.01
N TRP A 153 6.02 -14.98 -12.04
CA TRP A 153 4.79 -14.23 -11.81
C TRP A 153 5.06 -12.90 -11.09
N ILE A 154 4.13 -11.96 -11.22
CA ILE A 154 4.18 -10.66 -10.54
C ILE A 154 2.90 -10.46 -9.71
N VAL A 155 3.06 -10.23 -8.41
CA VAL A 155 2.01 -9.74 -7.51
C VAL A 155 2.36 -8.32 -7.09
N GLU A 156 1.55 -7.35 -7.48
CA GLU A 156 1.80 -5.95 -7.11
C GLU A 156 1.24 -5.66 -5.70
N ASP A 157 2.12 -5.29 -4.76
CA ASP A 157 1.67 -4.70 -3.49
C ASP A 157 1.35 -3.21 -3.72
N ALA A 158 0.11 -2.97 -4.09
CA ALA A 158 -0.46 -1.65 -4.35
C ALA A 158 -1.18 -1.07 -3.11
N ALA A 159 -0.85 -1.54 -1.90
CA ALA A 159 -1.50 -1.12 -0.65
C ALA A 159 -1.54 0.40 -0.45
N CYS A 160 -0.60 1.14 -1.03
CA CYS A 160 -0.48 2.60 -0.96
C CYS A 160 -0.78 3.29 -2.30
N ALA A 161 -1.16 2.56 -3.36
CA ALA A 161 -1.10 3.05 -4.74
C ALA A 161 -2.46 3.31 -5.39
N PHE A 162 -3.52 3.45 -4.60
CA PHE A 162 -4.80 3.91 -5.14
C PHE A 162 -4.65 5.30 -5.76
N GLY A 163 -4.98 5.42 -7.05
CA GLY A 163 -4.79 6.64 -7.85
C GLY A 163 -3.38 6.86 -8.36
N ALA A 164 -2.48 5.86 -8.28
CA ALA A 164 -1.16 5.89 -8.89
C ALA A 164 -1.21 5.32 -10.32
N TRP A 165 -0.57 6.02 -11.27
CA TRP A 165 -0.53 5.61 -12.67
C TRP A 165 0.89 5.62 -13.19
N TYR A 166 1.18 4.68 -14.07
CA TYR A 166 2.45 4.54 -14.77
C TYR A 166 2.19 4.32 -16.25
N TYR A 167 2.64 5.26 -17.11
CA TYR A 167 2.38 5.26 -18.55
C TYR A 167 0.91 5.04 -18.93
N GLY A 168 0.00 5.73 -18.20
CA GLY A 168 -1.43 5.69 -18.47
C GLY A 168 -2.16 4.42 -18.00
N LYS A 169 -1.47 3.53 -17.23
CA LYS A 169 -2.04 2.33 -16.66
C LYS A 169 -1.98 2.39 -15.13
N HIS A 170 -3.08 2.01 -14.46
CA HIS A 170 -3.16 2.07 -13.00
C HIS A 170 -2.23 1.06 -12.33
N ALA A 171 -1.50 1.46 -11.28
CA ALA A 171 -0.74 0.54 -10.43
C ALA A 171 -1.66 -0.55 -9.86
N GLY A 172 -1.17 -1.79 -9.78
CA GLY A 172 -1.96 -2.95 -9.40
C GLY A 172 -2.71 -3.62 -10.55
N THR A 173 -2.37 -3.26 -11.81
CA THR A 173 -2.96 -3.89 -13.01
C THR A 173 -1.92 -4.39 -14.01
N PHE A 174 -0.62 -4.29 -13.67
CA PHE A 174 0.50 -4.70 -14.54
C PHE A 174 0.81 -6.18 -14.44
N GLY A 175 0.82 -6.71 -13.21
CA GLY A 175 1.14 -8.10 -12.91
C GLY A 175 -0.04 -9.06 -13.06
N ASP A 176 0.15 -10.28 -12.57
CA ASP A 176 -0.90 -11.30 -12.52
C ASP A 176 -2.03 -10.85 -11.58
N THR A 177 -1.66 -10.24 -10.45
CA THR A 177 -2.59 -9.65 -9.48
C THR A 177 -2.03 -8.36 -8.88
N GLY A 178 -2.93 -7.46 -8.45
CA GLY A 178 -2.61 -6.30 -7.62
C GLY A 178 -3.38 -6.36 -6.30
N CYS A 179 -2.80 -5.84 -5.22
CA CYS A 179 -3.37 -5.93 -3.88
C CYS A 179 -3.42 -4.55 -3.21
N PHE A 180 -4.62 -4.10 -2.84
CA PHE A 180 -4.88 -2.77 -2.27
C PHE A 180 -5.33 -2.86 -0.82
N SER A 181 -5.15 -1.76 -0.08
CA SER A 181 -5.54 -1.62 1.33
C SER A 181 -6.54 -0.49 1.52
N PHE A 182 -7.53 -0.73 2.37
CA PHE A 182 -8.50 0.27 2.81
C PHE A 182 -8.41 0.56 4.32
N HIS A 183 -7.22 0.37 4.90
CA HIS A 183 -6.92 0.79 6.27
C HIS A 183 -7.09 2.33 6.41
N PRO A 184 -7.45 2.89 7.60
CA PRO A 184 -7.73 4.33 7.80
C PRO A 184 -6.62 5.30 7.37
N ARG A 185 -5.38 4.84 7.22
CA ARG A 185 -4.26 5.65 6.72
C ARG A 185 -4.17 5.71 5.19
N LYS A 186 -5.03 5.00 4.46
CA LYS A 186 -5.01 4.99 3.00
C LYS A 186 -5.83 6.15 2.43
N SER A 187 -5.72 6.36 1.13
CA SER A 187 -6.44 7.45 0.45
C SER A 187 -7.96 7.31 0.58
N ILE A 188 -8.46 6.08 0.42
CA ILE A 188 -9.84 5.68 0.70
C ILE A 188 -9.83 4.59 1.78
N THR A 189 -10.91 4.48 2.56
CA THR A 189 -10.96 3.54 3.68
C THR A 189 -12.34 2.93 3.90
N THR A 190 -12.33 1.69 4.37
CA THR A 190 -13.52 0.95 4.88
C THR A 190 -13.37 0.61 6.38
N GLY A 191 -12.44 1.29 7.10
CA GLY A 191 -12.01 0.93 8.44
C GLY A 191 -10.92 -0.14 8.39
N GLU A 192 -11.23 -1.34 7.99
CA GLU A 192 -10.32 -2.40 7.53
C GLU A 192 -10.85 -2.94 6.22
N GLY A 193 -9.97 -3.41 5.35
CA GLY A 193 -10.34 -3.95 4.05
C GLY A 193 -9.16 -4.03 3.08
N GLY A 194 -9.37 -4.79 2.03
CA GLY A 194 -8.45 -4.92 0.90
C GLY A 194 -9.18 -5.21 -0.39
N MET A 195 -8.45 -5.16 -1.49
CA MET A 195 -8.94 -5.54 -2.81
C MET A 195 -7.84 -6.27 -3.57
N LEU A 196 -8.17 -7.38 -4.19
CA LEU A 196 -7.33 -8.04 -5.19
C LEU A 196 -7.85 -7.64 -6.57
N THR A 197 -6.96 -7.21 -7.45
CA THR A 197 -7.26 -6.94 -8.87
C THR A 197 -6.56 -7.93 -9.77
N THR A 198 -7.17 -8.25 -10.91
CA THR A 198 -6.54 -9.07 -11.96
C THR A 198 -7.14 -8.78 -13.33
N GLN A 199 -6.33 -8.98 -14.37
CA GLN A 199 -6.77 -8.91 -15.76
C GLN A 199 -7.22 -10.28 -16.31
N SER A 200 -7.08 -11.35 -15.51
CA SER A 200 -7.44 -12.73 -15.89
C SER A 200 -8.79 -13.13 -15.32
N SER A 201 -9.74 -13.47 -16.19
CA SER A 201 -11.07 -13.95 -15.78
C SER A 201 -11.00 -15.26 -14.97
N SER A 202 -10.10 -16.18 -15.32
CA SER A 202 -9.93 -17.44 -14.59
C SER A 202 -9.35 -17.21 -13.17
N MET A 203 -8.37 -16.30 -13.03
CA MET A 203 -7.84 -15.94 -11.72
C MET A 203 -8.87 -15.20 -10.88
N GLY A 204 -9.68 -14.32 -11.48
CA GLY A 204 -10.76 -13.64 -10.78
C GLY A 204 -11.78 -14.62 -10.20
N GLN A 205 -12.20 -15.60 -10.98
CA GLN A 205 -13.12 -16.66 -10.52
C GLN A 205 -12.50 -17.52 -9.41
N LEU A 206 -11.24 -17.92 -9.56
CA LEU A 206 -10.51 -18.66 -8.54
C LEU A 206 -10.37 -17.85 -7.24
N ALA A 207 -10.07 -16.55 -7.34
CA ALA A 207 -9.99 -15.66 -6.18
C ALA A 207 -11.33 -15.55 -5.44
N CYS A 208 -12.44 -15.43 -6.17
CA CYS A 208 -13.78 -15.42 -5.57
C CYS A 208 -14.07 -16.71 -4.78
N SER A 209 -13.73 -17.87 -5.36
CA SER A 209 -13.88 -19.16 -4.71
C SER A 209 -13.00 -19.28 -3.47
N LEU A 210 -11.71 -19.03 -3.59
CA LEU A 210 -10.75 -19.20 -2.49
C LEU A 210 -10.98 -18.21 -1.35
N ARG A 211 -11.44 -16.97 -1.64
CA ARG A 211 -11.84 -15.98 -0.63
C ARG A 211 -12.96 -16.51 0.28
N ASP A 212 -13.80 -17.39 -0.26
CA ASP A 212 -15.01 -17.95 0.38
C ASP A 212 -14.91 -19.47 0.52
N HIS A 213 -13.97 -19.96 1.30
CA HIS A 213 -13.76 -21.37 1.65
C HIS A 213 -13.52 -22.32 0.46
N GLY A 214 -13.31 -21.83 -0.74
CA GLY A 214 -13.21 -22.64 -1.96
C GLY A 214 -14.57 -23.05 -2.55
N ALA A 215 -15.61 -22.27 -2.24
CA ALA A 215 -16.97 -22.55 -2.70
C ALA A 215 -17.13 -22.37 -4.21
N SER A 216 -17.93 -23.25 -4.84
CA SER A 216 -18.25 -23.21 -6.27
C SER A 216 -19.19 -22.06 -6.67
N ARG A 217 -19.84 -21.42 -5.71
CA ARG A 217 -20.74 -20.26 -5.88
C ARG A 217 -20.85 -19.47 -4.58
N THR A 218 -21.05 -18.17 -4.71
CA THR A 218 -21.24 -17.25 -3.57
C THR A 218 -22.60 -17.43 -2.90
N ASP A 219 -22.75 -16.95 -1.66
CA ASP A 219 -24.05 -16.90 -0.98
C ASP A 219 -25.08 -16.08 -1.76
N LEU A 220 -24.67 -14.97 -2.38
CA LEU A 220 -25.54 -14.13 -3.19
C LEU A 220 -26.08 -14.89 -4.40
N GLU A 221 -25.22 -15.57 -5.17
CA GLU A 221 -25.61 -16.40 -6.30
C GLU A 221 -26.51 -17.56 -5.86
N ARG A 222 -26.21 -18.18 -4.72
CA ARG A 222 -27.01 -19.24 -4.15
C ARG A 222 -28.44 -18.77 -3.82
N HIS A 223 -28.58 -17.63 -3.16
CA HIS A 223 -29.89 -17.04 -2.82
C HIS A 223 -30.68 -16.58 -4.04
N ALA A 224 -30.00 -16.14 -5.10
CA ALA A 224 -30.64 -15.77 -6.37
C ALA A 224 -31.09 -16.98 -7.20
N SER A 225 -30.60 -18.19 -6.90
CA SER A 225 -30.90 -19.39 -7.67
C SER A 225 -32.23 -20.04 -7.27
N ARG A 226 -32.87 -20.76 -8.21
CA ARG A 226 -34.11 -21.54 -7.95
C ARG A 226 -33.95 -22.61 -6.86
N TYR A 227 -32.72 -23.09 -6.66
CA TYR A 227 -32.35 -24.11 -5.67
C TYR A 227 -31.46 -23.56 -4.58
N GLY A 228 -31.75 -22.33 -4.11
CA GLY A 228 -30.98 -21.62 -3.08
C GLY A 228 -30.85 -22.36 -1.72
N PHE A 229 -31.69 -23.39 -1.49
CA PHE A 229 -31.62 -24.26 -0.33
C PHE A 229 -30.48 -25.31 -0.41
N LEU A 230 -29.88 -25.53 -1.60
CA LEU A 230 -28.74 -26.42 -1.76
C LEU A 230 -27.45 -25.68 -1.40
N LEU A 231 -26.60 -26.33 -0.61
CA LEU A 231 -25.28 -25.81 -0.27
C LEU A 231 -24.36 -25.79 -1.50
N ALA A 232 -23.36 -24.90 -1.48
CA ALA A 232 -22.31 -24.90 -2.48
C ALA A 232 -21.41 -26.13 -2.31
N GLU A 233 -20.78 -26.60 -3.39
CA GLU A 233 -19.66 -27.54 -3.32
C GLU A 233 -18.38 -26.76 -3.01
N TYR A 234 -17.41 -27.41 -2.37
CA TYR A 234 -16.13 -26.83 -2.01
C TYR A 234 -15.03 -27.54 -2.78
N GLU A 235 -14.60 -26.92 -3.87
CA GLU A 235 -13.68 -27.53 -4.87
C GLU A 235 -12.22 -27.29 -4.50
N HIS A 236 -11.95 -26.29 -3.63
CA HIS A 236 -10.62 -25.86 -3.26
C HIS A 236 -10.47 -25.71 -1.74
N LEU A 237 -9.25 -25.82 -1.24
CA LEU A 237 -8.90 -25.42 0.12
C LEU A 237 -8.82 -23.89 0.17
N GLY A 238 -9.95 -23.25 0.49
CA GLY A 238 -10.08 -21.79 0.54
C GLY A 238 -10.01 -21.23 1.95
N TYR A 239 -10.22 -19.92 2.03
CA TYR A 239 -10.09 -19.11 3.24
C TYR A 239 -11.40 -18.40 3.57
N ASN A 240 -11.51 -17.81 4.74
CA ASN A 240 -12.55 -16.86 5.06
C ASN A 240 -11.99 -15.44 5.03
N TYR A 241 -11.89 -14.87 3.85
CA TYR A 241 -11.37 -13.51 3.62
C TYR A 241 -12.43 -12.56 3.07
N ARG A 242 -13.70 -12.89 3.29
CA ARG A 242 -14.85 -12.10 2.83
C ARG A 242 -14.91 -10.74 3.53
N MET A 243 -15.03 -9.66 2.75
CA MET A 243 -15.42 -8.35 3.24
C MET A 243 -16.92 -8.36 3.56
N THR A 244 -17.33 -7.60 4.56
CA THR A 244 -18.74 -7.42 4.91
C THR A 244 -19.39 -6.33 4.04
N ASP A 245 -20.71 -6.43 3.83
CA ASP A 245 -21.48 -5.37 3.16
C ASP A 245 -21.45 -4.05 3.94
N LEU A 246 -21.27 -4.09 5.26
CA LEU A 246 -21.10 -2.87 6.08
C LEU A 246 -19.84 -2.07 5.64
N GLN A 247 -18.73 -2.76 5.47
CA GLN A 247 -17.48 -2.16 5.00
C GLN A 247 -17.58 -1.71 3.54
N ALA A 248 -18.17 -2.56 2.70
CA ALA A 248 -18.30 -2.30 1.27
C ALA A 248 -19.26 -1.15 0.96
N ALA A 249 -20.30 -0.94 1.75
CA ALA A 249 -21.20 0.23 1.61
C ALA A 249 -20.43 1.54 1.80
N VAL A 250 -19.57 1.62 2.83
CA VAL A 250 -18.65 2.76 3.03
C VAL A 250 -17.68 2.87 1.86
N GLY A 251 -17.03 1.75 1.46
CA GLY A 251 -16.09 1.71 0.35
C GLY A 251 -16.70 2.21 -0.97
N SER A 252 -17.95 1.87 -1.22
CA SER A 252 -18.69 2.30 -2.42
C SER A 252 -18.87 3.82 -2.48
N VAL A 253 -19.14 4.48 -1.35
CA VAL A 253 -19.21 5.95 -1.26
C VAL A 253 -17.82 6.58 -1.39
N GLN A 254 -16.82 5.99 -0.76
CA GLN A 254 -15.43 6.45 -0.91
C GLN A 254 -14.97 6.40 -2.38
N MET A 255 -15.41 5.40 -3.17
CA MET A 255 -15.15 5.36 -4.61
C MET A 255 -15.85 6.50 -5.37
N ASP A 256 -17.08 6.88 -5.02
CA ASP A 256 -17.77 8.01 -5.62
C ASP A 256 -17.04 9.34 -5.37
N ARG A 257 -16.27 9.41 -4.27
CA ARG A 257 -15.49 10.58 -3.87
C ARG A 257 -13.99 10.48 -4.25
N ALA A 258 -13.59 9.38 -4.91
CA ALA A 258 -12.18 9.07 -5.18
C ALA A 258 -11.43 10.21 -5.87
N THR A 259 -12.00 10.80 -6.92
CA THR A 259 -11.40 11.91 -7.68
C THR A 259 -11.14 13.12 -6.77
N THR A 260 -12.13 13.55 -5.99
CA THR A 260 -11.99 14.67 -5.05
C THR A 260 -10.90 14.41 -4.01
N ILE A 261 -10.85 13.18 -3.47
CA ILE A 261 -9.84 12.78 -2.49
C ILE A 261 -8.43 12.84 -3.08
N LEU A 262 -8.25 12.32 -4.29
CA LEU A 262 -6.94 12.27 -4.96
C LEU A 262 -6.47 13.66 -5.41
N GLU A 263 -7.36 14.48 -5.99
CA GLU A 263 -7.05 15.85 -6.37
C GLU A 263 -6.61 16.69 -5.17
N SER A 264 -7.33 16.59 -4.05
CA SER A 264 -6.94 17.28 -2.81
C SER A 264 -5.54 16.86 -2.33
N ARG A 265 -5.20 15.57 -2.37
CA ARG A 265 -3.87 15.07 -2.00
C ARG A 265 -2.78 15.56 -2.94
N GLN A 266 -3.04 15.59 -4.23
CA GLN A 266 -2.09 16.10 -5.23
C GLN A 266 -1.84 17.61 -5.05
N GLN A 267 -2.89 18.40 -4.79
CA GLN A 267 -2.77 19.84 -4.52
C GLN A 267 -1.94 20.09 -3.25
N GLN A 268 -2.20 19.33 -2.17
CA GLN A 268 -1.42 19.44 -0.94
C GLN A 268 0.05 19.05 -1.15
N ALA A 269 0.32 18.00 -1.95
CA ALA A 269 1.68 17.61 -2.26
C ALA A 269 2.43 18.69 -3.05
N GLN A 270 1.80 19.25 -4.09
CA GLN A 270 2.36 20.36 -4.87
C GLN A 270 2.67 21.57 -3.98
N ARG A 271 1.80 21.87 -3.01
CA ARG A 271 2.06 22.94 -2.06
C ARG A 271 3.25 22.62 -1.14
N TYR A 272 3.36 21.39 -0.63
CA TYR A 272 4.54 20.98 0.13
C TYR A 272 5.82 21.06 -0.71
N ASP A 273 5.79 20.64 -1.97
CA ASP A 273 6.94 20.77 -2.88
C ASP A 273 7.42 22.22 -2.99
N GLN A 274 6.48 23.18 -3.10
CA GLN A 274 6.80 24.63 -3.13
C GLN A 274 7.33 25.13 -1.79
N LEU A 275 6.72 24.75 -0.65
CA LEU A 275 7.12 25.19 0.67
C LEU A 275 8.48 24.64 1.12
N LEU A 276 8.88 23.49 0.58
CA LEU A 276 10.12 22.78 0.94
C LEU A 276 11.25 22.97 -0.09
N LEU A 277 11.00 23.67 -1.19
CA LEU A 277 11.94 23.80 -2.31
C LEU A 277 13.29 24.38 -1.90
N ASP A 278 13.29 25.36 -0.99
CA ASP A 278 14.48 26.07 -0.55
C ASP A 278 15.22 25.39 0.62
N TYR A 279 14.75 24.20 1.06
CA TYR A 279 15.37 23.49 2.17
C TYR A 279 16.32 22.41 1.65
N ASP A 280 17.62 22.64 1.75
CA ASP A 280 18.70 21.75 1.26
C ASP A 280 18.89 20.49 2.12
N TRP A 281 18.30 20.46 3.31
CA TRP A 281 18.35 19.34 4.26
C TRP A 281 17.19 18.34 4.12
N VAL A 282 16.29 18.54 3.17
CA VAL A 282 15.17 17.65 2.91
C VAL A 282 15.08 17.30 1.43
N ARG A 283 14.98 16.02 1.13
CA ARG A 283 14.67 15.57 -0.24
C ARG A 283 13.18 15.25 -0.33
N ILE A 284 12.47 15.99 -1.19
CA ILE A 284 11.05 15.78 -1.48
C ILE A 284 10.83 14.55 -2.38
N PRO A 285 9.59 13.99 -2.44
CA PRO A 285 9.27 12.88 -3.33
C PRO A 285 9.56 13.23 -4.79
N ARG A 286 10.24 12.34 -5.51
CA ARG A 286 10.50 12.50 -6.93
C ARG A 286 9.41 11.83 -7.74
N VAL A 287 8.78 12.58 -8.62
CA VAL A 287 7.80 12.07 -9.60
C VAL A 287 8.40 12.24 -11.00
N MET A 288 8.55 11.13 -11.74
CA MET A 288 9.10 11.14 -13.09
C MET A 288 8.01 11.45 -14.12
N GLU A 289 8.42 11.79 -15.34
CA GLU A 289 7.52 11.94 -16.47
C GLU A 289 6.71 10.66 -16.71
N ASN A 290 5.44 10.78 -17.10
CA ASN A 290 4.50 9.67 -17.31
C ASN A 290 4.11 8.88 -16.03
N TYR A 291 4.41 9.41 -14.85
CA TYR A 291 3.88 8.92 -13.59
C TYR A 291 2.83 9.89 -13.03
N ILE A 292 1.78 9.33 -12.44
CA ILE A 292 0.87 10.07 -11.57
C ILE A 292 1.03 9.47 -10.17
N HIS A 293 1.43 10.30 -9.21
CA HIS A 293 1.58 9.88 -7.82
C HIS A 293 0.23 9.98 -7.11
N GLY A 294 -0.20 8.91 -6.43
CA GLY A 294 -1.46 8.86 -5.67
C GLY A 294 -1.35 9.52 -4.28
N TYR A 295 -0.16 9.88 -3.85
CA TYR A 295 0.14 10.56 -2.58
C TYR A 295 -0.65 10.00 -1.39
N GLN A 296 -0.58 8.67 -1.18
CA GLN A 296 -1.12 8.07 0.04
C GLN A 296 -0.47 8.69 1.29
N SER A 297 0.81 9.04 1.20
CA SER A 297 1.55 9.82 2.19
C SER A 297 2.52 10.76 1.46
N TYR A 298 2.81 11.90 2.05
CA TYR A 298 3.89 12.77 1.61
C TYR A 298 5.12 12.45 2.46
N VAL A 299 6.06 11.71 1.86
CA VAL A 299 7.24 11.18 2.55
C VAL A 299 8.50 11.80 1.97
N THR A 300 9.21 12.53 2.80
CA THR A 300 10.50 13.15 2.50
C THR A 300 11.64 12.28 3.05
N LEU A 301 12.86 12.54 2.61
CA LEU A 301 14.06 12.01 3.23
C LEU A 301 14.81 13.16 3.94
N PHE A 302 15.09 12.99 5.24
CA PHE A 302 15.91 13.90 6.02
C PHE A 302 17.38 13.74 5.62
N GLN A 303 17.95 14.75 4.98
CA GLN A 303 19.24 14.68 4.31
C GLN A 303 20.04 15.99 4.44
N PRO A 304 20.42 16.41 5.67
CA PRO A 304 21.24 17.61 5.85
C PRO A 304 22.68 17.46 5.29
N GLU A 305 23.10 16.27 4.98
CA GLU A 305 24.29 15.89 4.23
C GLU A 305 24.04 14.59 3.47
N GLU A 306 24.90 14.19 2.54
CA GLU A 306 24.72 12.94 1.78
C GLU A 306 24.73 11.74 2.74
N PRO A 307 23.62 10.96 2.82
CA PRO A 307 23.51 9.86 3.73
C PRO A 307 24.33 8.64 3.28
N SER A 308 24.92 7.97 4.25
CA SER A 308 25.70 6.76 4.07
C SER A 308 25.63 5.89 5.32
N LEU A 309 26.05 4.64 5.24
CA LEU A 309 26.15 3.76 6.42
C LEU A 309 27.06 4.31 7.54
N LYS A 310 27.98 5.24 7.20
CA LYS A 310 28.88 5.84 8.21
C LYS A 310 28.23 6.94 9.04
N ASN A 311 27.24 7.65 8.52
CA ASN A 311 26.64 8.81 9.18
C ASN A 311 25.14 8.63 9.50
N VAL A 312 24.51 7.59 8.97
CA VAL A 312 23.05 7.39 9.05
C VAL A 312 22.52 7.33 10.48
N ASP A 313 23.21 6.73 11.43
CA ASP A 313 22.75 6.66 12.83
C ASP A 313 22.79 8.02 13.52
N ARG A 314 23.77 8.87 13.20
CA ARG A 314 23.80 10.26 13.65
C ARG A 314 22.65 11.07 13.04
N LEU A 315 22.44 10.94 11.72
CA LEU A 315 21.33 11.59 11.02
C LEU A 315 19.97 11.11 11.54
N TYR A 316 19.85 9.83 11.84
CA TYR A 316 18.67 9.24 12.48
C TYR A 316 18.34 9.89 13.82
N SER A 317 19.36 10.10 14.65
CA SER A 317 19.18 10.77 15.94
C SER A 317 18.73 12.23 15.76
N GLN A 318 19.27 12.95 14.78
CA GLN A 318 18.86 14.30 14.42
C GLN A 318 17.42 14.33 13.90
N ARG A 319 17.05 13.42 12.95
CA ARG A 319 15.68 13.29 12.44
C ARG A 319 14.70 13.05 13.58
N ASN A 320 15.03 12.17 14.53
CA ASN A 320 14.16 11.86 15.66
C ASN A 320 14.00 13.08 16.60
N SER A 321 15.05 13.88 16.79
CA SER A 321 14.94 15.13 17.56
C SER A 321 13.98 16.11 16.88
N VAL A 322 14.08 16.27 15.56
CA VAL A 322 13.16 17.09 14.76
C VAL A 322 11.71 16.61 14.92
N MET A 323 11.47 15.30 14.85
CA MET A 323 10.13 14.75 15.04
C MET A 323 9.58 14.99 16.45
N ALA A 324 10.43 14.87 17.48
CA ALA A 324 10.05 15.13 18.86
C ALA A 324 9.70 16.62 19.08
N ASP A 325 10.47 17.54 18.47
CA ASP A 325 10.20 18.97 18.52
C ASP A 325 8.86 19.33 17.85
N LEU A 326 8.55 18.70 16.72
CA LEU A 326 7.26 18.87 16.03
C LEU A 326 6.10 18.32 16.87
N GLU A 327 6.26 17.15 17.46
CA GLU A 327 5.24 16.56 18.34
C GLU A 327 4.96 17.44 19.55
N ALA A 328 6.00 18.03 20.17
CA ALA A 328 5.85 19.00 21.26
C ALA A 328 5.08 20.26 20.84
N LYS A 329 5.02 20.54 19.53
CA LYS A 329 4.23 21.61 18.92
C LYS A 329 2.83 21.16 18.45
N GLY A 330 2.45 19.92 18.74
CA GLY A 330 1.18 19.34 18.32
C GLY A 330 1.13 19.00 16.82
N ILE A 331 2.26 18.78 16.16
CA ILE A 331 2.37 18.40 14.76
C ILE A 331 2.83 16.93 14.70
N ALA A 332 1.94 16.03 14.31
CA ALA A 332 2.27 14.61 14.21
C ALA A 332 3.06 14.32 12.92
N THR A 333 4.21 13.69 13.07
CA THR A 333 5.01 13.15 11.96
C THR A 333 5.24 11.65 12.14
N ARG A 334 5.71 10.97 11.12
CA ARG A 334 5.99 9.53 11.17
C ARG A 334 7.24 9.20 10.36
N GLN A 335 7.91 8.11 10.73
CA GLN A 335 8.79 7.39 9.82
C GLN A 335 7.95 6.90 8.64
N GLY A 336 8.49 6.85 7.42
CA GLY A 336 7.74 6.43 6.23
C GLY A 336 7.17 5.02 6.38
N THR A 337 8.06 4.02 6.39
CA THR A 337 7.74 2.62 6.70
C THR A 337 8.97 1.93 7.29
N HIS A 338 9.00 0.60 7.32
CA HIS A 338 10.09 -0.18 7.89
C HIS A 338 10.92 -0.87 6.80
N SER A 339 12.16 -1.18 7.15
CA SER A 339 12.95 -2.15 6.42
C SER A 339 12.81 -3.53 7.10
N PRO A 340 12.12 -4.51 6.48
CA PRO A 340 11.98 -5.85 7.05
C PRO A 340 13.33 -6.51 7.39
N VAL A 341 14.37 -6.22 6.61
CA VAL A 341 15.70 -6.86 6.75
C VAL A 341 16.41 -6.54 8.07
N ILE A 342 16.00 -5.47 8.76
CA ILE A 342 16.51 -5.11 10.08
C ILE A 342 15.54 -5.45 11.22
N GLN A 343 14.35 -5.98 10.90
CA GLN A 343 13.43 -6.46 11.93
C GLN A 343 13.89 -7.81 12.46
N THR A 344 13.83 -7.99 13.77
CA THR A 344 14.37 -9.14 14.49
C THR A 344 14.07 -10.47 13.80
N TYR A 345 12.81 -10.70 13.41
CA TYR A 345 12.40 -11.96 12.79
C TYR A 345 13.21 -12.30 11.52
N TYR A 346 13.32 -11.34 10.59
CA TYR A 346 14.00 -11.56 9.31
C TYR A 346 15.52 -11.49 9.45
N ALA A 347 16.02 -10.53 10.23
CA ALA A 347 17.45 -10.38 10.48
C ALA A 347 18.06 -11.65 11.10
N GLU A 348 17.43 -12.20 12.13
CA GLU A 348 17.91 -13.42 12.79
C GLU A 348 17.71 -14.66 11.92
N LYS A 349 16.52 -14.82 11.31
CA LYS A 349 16.20 -16.01 10.51
C LYS A 349 17.12 -16.19 9.31
N TYR A 350 17.46 -15.08 8.64
CA TYR A 350 18.23 -15.11 7.39
C TYR A 350 19.65 -14.57 7.50
N GLY A 351 20.08 -14.14 8.69
CA GLY A 351 21.41 -13.55 8.91
C GLY A 351 21.61 -12.26 8.12
N LEU A 352 20.57 -11.41 8.04
CA LEU A 352 20.62 -10.19 7.24
C LEU A 352 21.31 -9.05 7.98
N MET A 353 22.07 -8.27 7.25
CA MET A 353 22.84 -7.15 7.77
C MET A 353 22.53 -5.87 6.96
N PRO A 354 22.54 -4.67 7.59
CA PRO A 354 22.28 -3.39 6.92
C PRO A 354 23.17 -3.13 5.70
N GLU A 355 24.41 -3.62 5.73
CA GLU A 355 25.39 -3.44 4.65
C GLU A 355 25.00 -4.12 3.33
N GLN A 356 24.12 -5.11 3.40
CA GLN A 356 23.59 -5.79 2.22
C GLN A 356 22.48 -4.97 1.53
N PHE A 357 21.85 -4.04 2.28
CA PHE A 357 20.71 -3.24 1.83
C PHE A 357 20.86 -1.77 2.26
N PRO A 358 21.94 -1.10 1.81
CA PRO A 358 22.29 0.21 2.32
C PRO A 358 21.19 1.26 2.10
N ASN A 359 20.53 1.25 0.94
CA ASN A 359 19.48 2.20 0.63
C ASN A 359 18.21 1.96 1.46
N ALA A 360 17.81 0.70 1.64
CA ALA A 360 16.68 0.34 2.50
C ALA A 360 16.94 0.71 3.98
N TYR A 361 18.17 0.53 4.45
CA TYR A 361 18.57 0.95 5.78
C TYR A 361 18.53 2.49 5.95
N ILE A 362 19.08 3.23 4.98
CA ILE A 362 19.02 4.69 4.96
C ILE A 362 17.56 5.17 4.93
N ALA A 363 16.72 4.57 4.09
CA ALA A 363 15.31 4.94 4.00
C ALA A 363 14.55 4.65 5.31
N ASP A 364 14.81 3.52 5.98
CA ASP A 364 14.24 3.21 7.29
C ASP A 364 14.60 4.29 8.33
N ARG A 365 15.85 4.70 8.35
CA ARG A 365 16.35 5.67 9.32
C ARG A 365 15.92 7.11 9.05
N LEU A 366 15.86 7.51 7.77
CA LEU A 366 15.81 8.92 7.41
C LEU A 366 14.48 9.39 6.78
N THR A 367 13.58 8.49 6.43
CA THR A 367 12.25 8.90 5.92
C THR A 367 11.45 9.64 6.99
N LEU A 368 10.76 10.70 6.56
CA LEU A 368 9.92 11.56 7.38
C LEU A 368 8.61 11.85 6.64
N ALA A 369 7.51 11.28 7.12
CA ALA A 369 6.18 11.55 6.61
C ALA A 369 5.60 12.80 7.27
N LEU A 370 5.09 13.73 6.47
CA LEU A 370 4.40 14.93 6.90
C LEU A 370 2.88 14.73 6.92
N PRO A 371 2.12 15.52 7.70
CA PRO A 371 0.67 15.50 7.72
C PRO A 371 0.06 15.62 6.34
N MET A 372 -0.84 14.68 5.98
CA MET A 372 -1.56 14.73 4.71
C MET A 372 -2.94 14.05 4.82
N TYR A 373 -4.02 14.83 4.65
CA TYR A 373 -5.42 14.38 4.66
C TYR A 373 -6.31 15.43 4.01
N VAL A 374 -7.45 15.04 3.45
CA VAL A 374 -8.31 15.90 2.61
C VAL A 374 -8.66 17.25 3.24
N GLN A 375 -8.87 17.29 4.57
CA GLN A 375 -9.26 18.51 5.29
C GLN A 375 -8.07 19.33 5.81
N LEU A 376 -6.82 18.97 5.46
CA LEU A 376 -5.64 19.73 5.86
C LEU A 376 -5.65 21.10 5.19
N LYS A 377 -5.61 22.15 6.00
CA LYS A 377 -5.67 23.53 5.53
C LYS A 377 -4.29 24.07 5.13
N GLU A 378 -4.29 25.09 4.29
CA GLU A 378 -3.04 25.74 3.87
C GLU A 378 -2.25 26.31 5.02
N GLU A 379 -2.93 26.96 5.99
CA GLU A 379 -2.27 27.52 7.18
C GLU A 379 -1.66 26.44 8.08
N GLU A 380 -2.26 25.23 8.08
CA GLU A 380 -1.70 24.09 8.79
C GLU A 380 -0.43 23.58 8.08
N GLN A 381 -0.40 23.52 6.75
CA GLN A 381 0.81 23.19 5.99
C GLN A 381 1.93 24.21 6.20
N ASP A 382 1.60 25.51 6.18
CA ASP A 382 2.55 26.59 6.48
C ASP A 382 3.16 26.40 7.87
N ARG A 383 2.33 26.12 8.88
CA ARG A 383 2.78 25.84 10.24
C ARG A 383 3.69 24.63 10.30
N VAL A 384 3.35 23.53 9.60
CA VAL A 384 4.20 22.34 9.54
C VAL A 384 5.58 22.68 9.01
N CYS A 385 5.68 23.37 7.87
CA CYS A 385 6.96 23.71 7.25
C CYS A 385 7.77 24.73 8.09
N GLN A 386 7.12 25.73 8.69
CA GLN A 386 7.78 26.71 9.56
C GLN A 386 8.37 26.06 10.82
N GLU A 387 7.60 25.20 11.51
CA GLU A 387 8.09 24.52 12.71
C GLU A 387 9.14 23.46 12.37
N LEU A 388 9.03 22.80 11.21
CA LEU A 388 10.02 21.87 10.70
C LEU A 388 11.37 22.59 10.46
N SER A 389 11.37 23.73 9.79
CA SER A 389 12.59 24.55 9.59
C SER A 389 13.23 25.02 10.91
N LYS A 390 12.41 25.44 11.87
CA LYS A 390 12.92 25.86 13.21
C LYS A 390 13.53 24.69 13.98
N ALA A 391 13.00 23.49 13.84
CA ALA A 391 13.50 22.29 14.53
C ALA A 391 14.85 21.84 13.99
N VAL A 392 15.09 21.98 12.69
CA VAL A 392 16.37 21.60 12.05
C VAL A 392 17.48 22.60 12.33
N ASN A 393 17.16 23.91 12.44
CA ASN A 393 18.13 24.98 12.64
C ASN A 393 18.50 25.19 14.13
N ARG A 394 18.09 24.31 15.02
CA ARG A 394 18.48 24.26 16.43
C ARG A 394 19.67 23.36 16.68
#